data_aa86d6fcb14cd80fd7e1b993cd3b96de
#
_entry.id   aa86d6fcb14cd80fd7e1b993cd3b96de
#
_cell.length_a   1.000
_cell.length_b   1.000
_cell.length_c   1.000
_cell.angle_alpha   90.00
_cell.angle_beta   90.00
_cell.angle_gamma   90.00
#
_symmetry.space_group_name_H-M   'P 1'
#
loop_
_entity.id
_entity.type
_entity.pdbx_description
1 polymer ?
#
loop_
_entity_poly.entity_id
_entity_poly.type
_entity_poly.pdbx_seq_one_letter_code
_entity_poly.pdbx_strand_id
1 'polypeptide(L)'
;MVKRFQNRIAESRSSFPVAALLCTLLWGLIGWDNYSMRISYAAVAIATLLMVEFNNANVLIRIYSRMVSCTFLVLMTMSTFNLQDYGIAIVSMCCIGHYLASFRSYQDKNAVGCIFYAYLCLGIASIFNVNILYMLPLFLIVQRTNLLAFSFRILCSALLG
;
A
#
# COMPACT_ATOMS: atom_id res chain seq x y z
N MET A 1 -27.17 23.62 3.76
CA MET A 1 -26.95 22.28 4.34
C MET A 1 -25.72 22.33 5.23
N VAL A 2 -25.86 22.12 6.54
CA VAL A 2 -24.71 22.07 7.47
C VAL A 2 -23.95 20.77 7.20
N LYS A 3 -22.70 20.87 6.74
CA LYS A 3 -21.83 19.69 6.56
C LYS A 3 -21.69 19.00 7.91
N ARG A 4 -21.96 17.68 7.96
CA ARG A 4 -21.75 16.87 9.17
C ARG A 4 -20.31 17.01 9.64
N PHE A 5 -20.08 17.04 10.93
CA PHE A 5 -18.74 17.18 11.57
C PHE A 5 -17.72 16.19 10.99
N GLN A 6 -18.15 14.96 10.72
CA GLN A 6 -17.34 13.91 10.07
C GLN A 6 -16.78 14.33 8.69
N ASN A 7 -17.60 15.00 7.86
CA ASN A 7 -17.15 15.45 6.54
C ASN A 7 -16.15 16.60 6.64
N ARG A 8 -16.23 17.44 7.68
CA ARG A 8 -15.23 18.50 7.94
C ARG A 8 -13.87 17.93 8.26
N ILE A 9 -13.81 16.88 9.09
CA ILE A 9 -12.55 16.20 9.42
C ILE A 9 -12.00 15.48 8.20
N ALA A 10 -12.84 14.80 7.43
CA ALA A 10 -12.45 14.07 6.23
C ALA A 10 -11.86 14.96 5.13
N GLU A 11 -12.39 16.18 4.97
CA GLU A 11 -11.92 17.17 3.99
C GLU A 11 -10.76 18.04 4.51
N SER A 12 -10.41 17.96 5.81
CA SER A 12 -9.38 18.81 6.38
C SER A 12 -7.98 18.43 5.88
N ARG A 13 -7.20 19.41 5.45
CA ARG A 13 -5.80 19.21 5.03
C ARG A 13 -4.88 18.85 6.20
N SER A 14 -5.27 19.18 7.42
CA SER A 14 -4.47 18.98 8.65
C SER A 14 -4.63 17.59 9.26
N SER A 15 -5.63 16.78 8.88
CA SER A 15 -5.87 15.46 9.45
C SER A 15 -4.68 14.51 9.29
N PHE A 16 -4.07 14.49 8.11
CA PHE A 16 -2.92 13.62 7.83
C PHE A 16 -1.65 14.02 8.61
N PRO A 17 -1.18 15.28 8.61
CA PRO A 17 0.00 15.65 9.39
C PRO A 17 -0.19 15.47 10.90
N VAL A 18 -1.39 15.70 11.44
CA VAL A 18 -1.68 15.45 12.86
C VAL A 18 -1.61 13.96 13.19
N ALA A 19 -2.22 13.11 12.39
CA ALA A 19 -2.13 11.66 12.56
C ALA A 19 -0.67 11.17 12.43
N ALA A 20 0.08 11.68 11.45
CA ALA A 20 1.48 11.35 11.28
C ALA A 20 2.32 11.74 12.51
N LEU A 21 2.15 12.95 13.05
CA LEU A 21 2.85 13.39 14.27
C LEU A 21 2.55 12.49 15.47
N LEU A 22 1.27 12.18 15.71
CA LEU A 22 0.89 11.30 16.82
C LEU A 22 1.49 9.90 16.67
N CYS A 23 1.46 9.34 15.47
CA CYS A 23 2.03 8.02 15.20
C CYS A 23 3.56 8.02 15.36
N THR A 24 4.27 9.06 14.89
CA THR A 24 5.73 9.17 15.07
C THR A 24 6.12 9.28 16.52
N LEU A 25 5.36 10.03 17.33
CA LEU A 25 5.58 10.11 18.78
C LEU A 25 5.40 8.75 19.46
N LEU A 26 4.35 8.02 19.13
CA LEU A 26 4.11 6.68 19.67
C LEU A 26 5.25 5.71 19.31
N TRP A 27 5.73 5.72 18.05
CA TRP A 27 6.86 4.88 17.63
C TRP A 27 8.16 5.26 18.34
N GLY A 28 8.40 6.55 18.55
CA GLY A 28 9.55 7.05 19.30
C GLY A 28 9.55 6.60 20.77
N LEU A 29 8.37 6.48 21.39
CA LEU A 29 8.23 6.02 22.76
C LEU A 29 8.35 4.49 22.92
N ILE A 30 7.91 3.72 21.91
CA ILE A 30 7.81 2.24 22.01
C ILE A 30 9.14 1.54 21.75
N GLY A 31 10.02 2.06 20.87
CA GLY A 31 11.17 1.24 20.51
C GLY A 31 12.16 1.87 19.56
N TRP A 32 12.48 3.14 19.71
CA TRP A 32 13.48 3.81 18.87
C TRP A 32 14.89 3.16 18.95
N ASP A 33 15.18 2.46 20.03
CA ASP A 33 16.46 1.82 20.26
C ASP A 33 16.65 0.55 19.39
N ASN A 34 15.56 -0.09 18.95
CA ASN A 34 15.63 -1.29 18.15
C ASN A 34 15.82 -0.96 16.66
N TYR A 35 16.90 -1.47 16.05
CA TYR A 35 17.20 -1.30 14.63
C TYR A 35 16.06 -1.83 13.73
N SER A 36 15.50 -3.00 14.07
CA SER A 36 14.36 -3.60 13.35
C SER A 36 13.15 -2.67 13.33
N MET A 37 12.81 -2.07 14.46
CA MET A 37 11.70 -1.12 14.58
C MET A 37 11.89 0.14 13.73
N ARG A 38 13.11 0.65 13.61
CA ARG A 38 13.39 1.82 12.75
C ARG A 38 13.17 1.52 11.28
N ILE A 39 13.59 0.32 10.81
CA ILE A 39 13.33 -0.12 9.43
C ILE A 39 11.84 -0.31 9.20
N SER A 40 11.13 -0.94 10.14
CA SER A 40 9.68 -1.11 10.06
C SER A 40 8.96 0.23 9.96
N TYR A 41 9.37 1.20 10.77
CA TYR A 41 8.80 2.55 10.71
C TYR A 41 9.03 3.21 9.34
N ALA A 42 10.25 3.14 8.80
CA ALA A 42 10.56 3.68 7.48
C ALA A 42 9.71 3.01 6.38
N ALA A 43 9.56 1.69 6.42
CA ALA A 43 8.73 0.94 5.49
C ALA A 43 7.24 1.33 5.59
N VAL A 44 6.70 1.47 6.80
CA VAL A 44 5.31 1.92 7.04
C VAL A 44 5.12 3.36 6.57
N ALA A 45 6.09 4.25 6.78
CA ALA A 45 6.02 5.63 6.29
C ALA A 45 5.95 5.67 4.75
N ILE A 46 6.81 4.91 4.07
CA ILE A 46 6.78 4.79 2.59
C ILE A 46 5.46 4.17 2.14
N ALA A 47 4.99 3.09 2.79
CA ALA A 47 3.71 2.45 2.49
C ALA A 47 2.54 3.44 2.62
N THR A 48 2.58 4.31 3.62
CA THR A 48 1.56 5.35 3.83
C THR A 48 1.57 6.38 2.71
N LEU A 49 2.75 6.81 2.25
CA LEU A 49 2.87 7.71 1.10
C LEU A 49 2.35 7.06 -0.19
N LEU A 50 2.68 5.79 -0.42
CA LEU A 50 2.12 5.02 -1.54
C LEU A 50 0.60 4.91 -1.46
N MET A 51 0.04 4.80 -0.25
CA MET A 51 -1.41 4.76 -0.04
C MET A 51 -2.07 6.11 -0.31
N VAL A 52 -1.39 7.24 -0.03
CA VAL A 52 -1.85 8.58 -0.45
C VAL A 52 -1.91 8.65 -1.97
N GLU A 53 -0.84 8.23 -2.65
CA GLU A 53 -0.77 8.22 -4.11
C GLU A 53 -1.84 7.30 -4.72
N PHE A 54 -2.01 6.11 -4.15
CA PHE A 54 -3.03 5.16 -4.58
C PHE A 54 -4.45 5.73 -4.49
N ASN A 55 -4.76 6.41 -3.39
CA ASN A 55 -6.04 7.07 -3.22
C ASN A 55 -6.25 8.24 -4.19
N ASN A 56 -5.19 9.02 -4.46
CA ASN A 56 -5.24 10.16 -5.38
C ASN A 56 -5.40 9.70 -6.84
N ALA A 57 -4.66 8.67 -7.24
CA ALA A 57 -4.65 8.18 -8.62
C ALA A 57 -5.96 7.47 -9.00
N ASN A 58 -6.57 6.73 -8.07
CA ASN A 58 -7.72 5.87 -8.37
C ASN A 58 -9.05 6.41 -7.83
N VAL A 59 -9.03 7.59 -7.18
CA VAL A 59 -10.23 8.20 -6.59
C VAL A 59 -11.06 7.17 -5.83
N LEU A 60 -10.41 6.39 -4.94
CA LEU A 60 -11.01 5.31 -4.18
C LEU A 60 -12.24 5.75 -3.37
N ILE A 61 -12.22 6.99 -2.92
CA ILE A 61 -13.36 7.63 -2.27
C ILE A 61 -13.81 8.78 -3.17
N ARG A 62 -15.11 8.82 -3.47
CA ARG A 62 -15.76 9.83 -4.33
C ARG A 62 -15.51 11.28 -3.88
N ILE A 63 -15.11 11.46 -2.63
CA ILE A 63 -14.73 12.74 -2.02
C ILE A 63 -13.22 12.70 -1.82
N TYR A 64 -12.52 13.76 -2.22
CA TYR A 64 -11.09 13.90 -1.93
C TYR A 64 -10.86 13.87 -0.42
N SER A 65 -10.42 12.74 0.10
CA SER A 65 -10.22 12.53 1.53
C SER A 65 -8.90 11.81 1.79
N ARG A 66 -8.11 12.35 2.69
CA ARG A 66 -6.87 11.71 3.19
C ARG A 66 -7.13 10.69 4.29
N MET A 67 -8.40 10.44 4.62
CA MET A 67 -8.78 9.53 5.72
C MET A 67 -8.28 8.10 5.49
N VAL A 68 -8.24 7.63 4.24
CA VAL A 68 -7.74 6.27 3.92
C VAL A 68 -6.30 6.10 4.41
N SER A 69 -5.44 7.08 4.12
CA SER A 69 -4.04 7.03 4.53
C SER A 69 -3.87 7.24 6.04
N CYS A 70 -4.71 8.08 6.66
CA CYS A 70 -4.73 8.25 8.11
C CYS A 70 -5.13 6.96 8.83
N THR A 71 -6.21 6.31 8.40
CA THR A 71 -6.68 5.04 8.99
C THR A 71 -5.66 3.93 8.79
N PHE A 72 -5.04 3.85 7.61
CA PHE A 72 -3.97 2.90 7.35
C PHE A 72 -2.80 3.11 8.32
N LEU A 73 -2.32 4.34 8.47
CA LEU A 73 -1.21 4.66 9.38
C LEU A 73 -1.55 4.31 10.83
N VAL A 74 -2.74 4.67 11.31
CA VAL A 74 -3.19 4.37 12.67
C VAL A 74 -3.31 2.86 12.89
N LEU A 75 -3.89 2.12 11.96
CA LEU A 75 -4.01 0.66 12.06
C LEU A 75 -2.64 -0.02 12.09
N MET A 76 -1.70 0.45 11.25
CA MET A 76 -0.34 -0.07 11.27
C MET A 76 0.39 0.26 12.57
N THR A 77 0.20 1.45 13.15
CA THR A 77 0.78 1.78 14.46
C THR A 77 0.17 0.96 15.60
N MET A 78 -1.11 0.65 15.54
CA MET A 78 -1.74 -0.24 16.54
C MET A 78 -1.25 -1.68 16.44
N SER A 79 -0.75 -2.09 15.28
CA SER A 79 -0.18 -3.43 15.04
C SER A 79 1.32 -3.51 15.36
N THR A 80 1.86 -2.65 16.22
CA THR A 80 3.30 -2.57 16.53
C THR A 80 3.92 -3.89 16.98
N PHE A 81 3.17 -4.74 17.66
CA PHE A 81 3.64 -6.09 18.04
C PHE A 81 4.00 -6.95 16.83
N ASN A 82 3.24 -6.87 15.75
CA ASN A 82 3.54 -7.60 14.51
C ASN A 82 4.66 -6.94 13.69
N LEU A 83 4.94 -5.65 13.93
CA LEU A 83 5.95 -4.88 13.22
C LEU A 83 7.33 -4.90 13.90
N GLN A 84 7.51 -5.71 14.95
CA GLN A 84 8.85 -6.00 15.48
C GLN A 84 9.72 -6.71 14.43
N ASP A 85 9.08 -7.47 13.53
CA ASP A 85 9.73 -8.03 12.35
C ASP A 85 9.59 -7.06 11.17
N TYR A 86 10.72 -6.47 10.75
CA TYR A 86 10.80 -5.57 9.60
C TYR A 86 10.34 -6.24 8.29
N GLY A 87 10.42 -7.57 8.20
CA GLY A 87 9.95 -8.31 7.05
C GLY A 87 8.47 -8.08 6.77
N ILE A 88 7.62 -8.08 7.80
CA ILE A 88 6.17 -7.84 7.68
C ILE A 88 5.89 -6.42 7.15
N ALA A 89 6.63 -5.43 7.63
CA ALA A 89 6.47 -4.05 7.19
C ALA A 89 6.88 -3.86 5.72
N ILE A 90 7.98 -4.48 5.29
CA ILE A 90 8.43 -4.45 3.89
C ILE A 90 7.42 -5.16 2.99
N VAL A 91 6.91 -6.32 3.41
CA VAL A 91 5.87 -7.05 2.69
C VAL A 91 4.62 -6.19 2.47
N SER A 92 4.15 -5.51 3.51
CA SER A 92 2.97 -4.63 3.39
C SER A 92 3.21 -3.48 2.41
N MET A 93 4.40 -2.88 2.44
CA MET A 93 4.82 -1.84 1.50
C MET A 93 4.82 -2.36 0.05
N CYS A 94 5.39 -3.54 -0.19
CA CYS A 94 5.44 -4.16 -1.51
C CYS A 94 4.05 -4.53 -2.03
N CYS A 95 3.15 -5.02 -1.18
CA CYS A 95 1.75 -5.29 -1.55
C CYS A 95 1.03 -4.02 -2.02
N ILE A 96 1.20 -2.90 -1.32
CA ILE A 96 0.59 -1.62 -1.74
C ILE A 96 1.20 -1.17 -3.08
N GLY A 97 2.52 -1.31 -3.26
CA GLY A 97 3.19 -1.03 -4.52
C GLY A 97 2.66 -1.88 -5.67
N HIS A 98 2.42 -3.18 -5.42
CA HIS A 98 1.78 -4.07 -6.39
C HIS A 98 0.39 -3.57 -6.80
N TYR A 99 -0.47 -3.23 -5.83
CA TYR A 99 -1.81 -2.70 -6.15
C TYR A 99 -1.72 -1.40 -6.95
N LEU A 100 -0.87 -0.45 -6.53
CA LEU A 100 -0.70 0.81 -7.22
C LEU A 100 -0.30 0.62 -8.69
N ALA A 101 0.68 -0.24 -8.95
CA ALA A 101 1.15 -0.52 -10.30
C ALA A 101 0.09 -1.30 -11.13
N SER A 102 -0.62 -2.25 -10.50
CA SER A 102 -1.67 -3.03 -11.15
C SER A 102 -2.86 -2.16 -11.57
N PHE A 103 -3.30 -1.22 -10.71
CA PHE A 103 -4.41 -0.32 -11.05
C PHE A 103 -4.05 0.67 -12.16
N ARG A 104 -2.77 1.05 -12.30
CA ARG A 104 -2.32 1.86 -13.44
C ARG A 104 -2.46 1.16 -14.80
N SER A 105 -2.56 -0.17 -14.81
CA SER A 105 -2.78 -0.96 -16.02
C SER A 105 -4.25 -1.21 -16.34
N TYR A 106 -5.18 -0.57 -15.64
CA TYR A 106 -6.61 -0.77 -15.83
C TYR A 106 -7.02 -0.51 -17.28
N GLN A 107 -7.67 -1.51 -17.89
CA GLN A 107 -8.14 -1.52 -19.30
C GLN A 107 -7.04 -1.32 -20.38
N ASP A 108 -5.76 -1.31 -20.02
CA ASP A 108 -4.66 -1.16 -20.97
C ASP A 108 -3.95 -2.50 -21.20
N LYS A 109 -4.19 -3.09 -22.39
CA LYS A 109 -3.54 -4.35 -22.82
C LYS A 109 -2.06 -4.18 -23.16
N ASN A 110 -1.55 -2.97 -23.26
CA ASN A 110 -0.17 -2.65 -23.60
C ASN A 110 0.66 -2.21 -22.39
N ALA A 111 0.08 -2.14 -21.20
CA ALA A 111 0.75 -1.73 -19.97
C ALA A 111 1.70 -2.82 -19.40
N VAL A 112 2.54 -3.41 -20.25
CA VAL A 112 3.47 -4.50 -19.90
C VAL A 112 4.44 -4.06 -18.80
N GLY A 113 4.95 -2.82 -18.87
CA GLY A 113 5.88 -2.28 -17.89
C GLY A 113 5.26 -2.12 -16.50
N CYS A 114 4.02 -1.62 -16.40
CA CYS A 114 3.33 -1.47 -15.11
C CYS A 114 3.13 -2.83 -14.43
N ILE A 115 2.78 -3.85 -15.21
CA ILE A 115 2.58 -5.21 -14.71
C ILE A 115 3.91 -5.83 -14.28
N PHE A 116 4.98 -5.63 -15.04
CA PHE A 116 6.32 -6.08 -14.65
C PHE A 116 6.70 -5.54 -13.26
N TYR A 117 6.58 -4.22 -13.05
CA TYR A 117 6.87 -3.61 -11.75
C TYR A 117 5.94 -4.10 -10.63
N ALA A 118 4.67 -4.35 -10.93
CA ALA A 118 3.74 -4.89 -9.96
C ALA A 118 4.19 -6.27 -9.45
N TYR A 119 4.52 -7.18 -10.36
CA TYR A 119 4.95 -8.52 -9.98
C TYR A 119 6.37 -8.55 -9.42
N LEU A 120 7.24 -7.64 -9.84
CA LEU A 120 8.55 -7.44 -9.22
C LEU A 120 8.42 -7.05 -7.73
N CYS A 121 7.46 -6.20 -7.38
CA CYS A 121 7.16 -5.90 -5.97
C CYS A 121 6.75 -7.17 -5.19
N LEU A 122 5.94 -8.06 -5.80
CA LEU A 122 5.57 -9.33 -5.17
C LEU A 122 6.77 -10.28 -5.06
N GLY A 123 7.65 -10.30 -6.06
CA GLY A 123 8.91 -11.06 -6.02
C GLY A 123 9.78 -10.62 -4.86
N ILE A 124 9.97 -9.31 -4.67
CA ILE A 124 10.71 -8.77 -3.52
C ILE A 124 10.03 -9.16 -2.20
N ALA A 125 8.70 -9.06 -2.12
CA ALA A 125 7.95 -9.44 -0.93
C ALA A 125 8.11 -10.93 -0.59
N SER A 126 8.24 -11.80 -1.59
CA SER A 126 8.42 -13.25 -1.41
C SER A 126 9.75 -13.61 -0.76
N ILE A 127 10.78 -12.77 -0.89
CA ILE A 127 12.08 -12.96 -0.22
C ILE A 127 11.92 -12.91 1.31
N PHE A 128 11.02 -12.05 1.79
CA PHE A 128 10.75 -11.91 3.23
C PHE A 128 9.68 -12.89 3.71
N ASN A 129 8.70 -13.21 2.87
CA ASN A 129 7.63 -14.13 3.22
C ASN A 129 7.16 -14.93 1.99
N VAL A 130 7.60 -16.18 1.92
CA VAL A 130 7.29 -17.11 0.81
C VAL A 130 5.78 -17.34 0.65
N ASN A 131 4.99 -17.19 1.71
CA ASN A 131 3.54 -17.40 1.66
C ASN A 131 2.83 -16.45 0.67
N ILE A 132 3.45 -15.33 0.30
CA ILE A 132 2.90 -14.39 -0.68
C ILE A 132 2.78 -15.00 -2.07
N LEU A 133 3.62 -15.99 -2.42
CA LEU A 133 3.53 -16.68 -3.69
C LEU A 133 2.20 -17.43 -3.86
N TYR A 134 1.57 -17.87 -2.77
CA TYR A 134 0.24 -18.47 -2.83
C TYR A 134 -0.85 -17.48 -3.26
N MET A 135 -0.61 -16.18 -3.12
CA MET A 135 -1.52 -15.13 -3.61
C MET A 135 -1.37 -14.83 -5.10
N LEU A 136 -0.29 -15.29 -5.73
CA LEU A 136 0.01 -15.03 -7.15
C LEU A 136 -1.12 -15.47 -8.09
N PRO A 137 -1.68 -16.70 -8.00
CA PRO A 137 -2.80 -17.10 -8.86
C PRO A 137 -4.04 -16.24 -8.66
N LEU A 138 -4.30 -15.80 -7.43
CA LEU A 138 -5.41 -14.90 -7.13
C LEU A 138 -5.22 -13.53 -7.81
N PHE A 139 -4.02 -12.97 -7.78
CA PHE A 139 -3.72 -11.70 -8.46
C PHE A 139 -3.85 -11.83 -9.98
N LEU A 140 -3.44 -12.95 -10.57
CA LEU A 140 -3.64 -13.21 -12.00
C LEU A 140 -5.12 -13.28 -12.39
N ILE A 141 -5.96 -13.89 -11.54
CA ILE A 141 -7.42 -13.95 -11.73
C ILE A 141 -8.00 -12.53 -11.67
N VAL A 142 -7.65 -11.74 -10.64
CA VAL A 142 -8.11 -10.36 -10.49
C VAL A 142 -7.68 -9.49 -11.67
N GLN A 143 -6.46 -9.68 -12.18
CA GLN A 143 -5.96 -8.96 -13.33
C GLN A 143 -6.76 -9.28 -14.60
N ARG A 144 -7.20 -10.53 -14.77
CA ARG A 144 -8.02 -10.93 -15.92
C ARG A 144 -9.46 -10.43 -15.80
N THR A 145 -10.08 -10.55 -14.63
CA THR A 145 -11.51 -10.29 -14.42
C THR A 145 -11.81 -8.83 -14.13
N ASN A 146 -11.07 -8.22 -13.21
CA ASN A 146 -11.39 -6.88 -12.69
C ASN A 146 -10.62 -5.78 -13.42
N LEU A 147 -9.35 -6.01 -13.73
CA LEU A 147 -8.53 -5.01 -14.41
C LEU A 147 -8.68 -5.05 -15.94
N LEU A 148 -9.24 -6.14 -16.49
CA LEU A 148 -9.43 -6.35 -17.94
C LEU A 148 -8.15 -6.13 -18.76
N ALA A 149 -7.01 -6.23 -18.13
CA ALA A 149 -5.67 -6.03 -18.70
C ALA A 149 -4.98 -7.40 -18.83
N PHE A 150 -5.53 -8.30 -19.66
CA PHE A 150 -4.95 -9.62 -19.87
C PHE A 150 -4.55 -9.82 -21.32
N SER A 151 -3.26 -10.07 -21.55
CA SER A 151 -2.66 -10.42 -22.83
C SER A 151 -1.56 -11.44 -22.60
N PHE A 152 -1.18 -12.22 -23.60
CA PHE A 152 -0.05 -13.14 -23.49
C PHE A 152 1.25 -12.42 -23.11
N ARG A 153 1.48 -11.22 -23.65
CA ARG A 153 2.65 -10.37 -23.29
C ARG A 153 2.64 -9.96 -21.82
N ILE A 154 1.47 -9.68 -21.28
CA ILE A 154 1.29 -9.31 -19.86
C ILE A 154 1.54 -10.52 -18.97
N LEU A 155 1.09 -11.72 -19.35
CA LEU A 155 1.37 -12.94 -18.61
C LEU A 155 2.88 -13.24 -18.57
N CYS A 156 3.58 -13.11 -19.70
CA CYS A 156 5.04 -13.26 -19.73
C CYS A 156 5.72 -12.20 -18.85
N SER A 157 5.25 -10.97 -18.86
CA SER A 157 5.75 -9.89 -18.00
C SER A 157 5.54 -10.18 -16.51
N ALA A 158 4.40 -10.74 -16.15
CA ALA A 158 4.10 -11.13 -14.77
C ALA A 158 4.97 -12.29 -14.26
N LEU A 159 5.38 -13.20 -15.16
CA LEU A 159 6.28 -14.32 -14.81
C LEU A 159 7.74 -13.90 -14.71
N LEU A 160 8.12 -12.80 -15.36
CA LEU A 160 9.49 -12.27 -15.35
C LEU A 160 9.75 -11.30 -14.19
N GLY A 161 8.70 -10.68 -13.62
CA GLY A 161 8.77 -9.79 -12.47
C GLY A 161 8.58 -10.54 -11.18
#